data_c0739199c8980b5a3f099208c7c19390
#
_entry.id   c0739199c8980b5a3f099208c7c19390
#
_cell.length_a   1.000
_cell.length_b   1.000
_cell.length_c   1.000
_cell.angle_alpha   90.00
_cell.angle_beta   90.00
_cell.angle_gamma   90.00
#
_symmetry.space_group_name_H-M   'P 1'
#
loop_
_entity.id
_entity.type
_entity.pdbx_description
1 polymer ?
#
loop_
_entity_poly.entity_id
_entity_poly.type
_entity_poly.pdbx_seq_one_letter_code
_entity_poly.pdbx_strand_id
1 'polypeptide(L)'
;MKKILLTLIFCGLTLTAKSQTASVEESTYGIQTGVLGIWAHNETKLSNQIALRVEIGMDAGFRGGSFYPKNRYLMTPVIRLEPRWYYNLNKRVSKSRNIIGNSGNFLTLQTSYYPNWFVISNYDNIEVADQVSIIPTWGIRRNIGNHFTYETGIGIGYRYIFAKSVEYLANEGEVALNLHLRIGYRF
;
A
#
# COMPACT_ATOMS: atom_id res chain seq x y z
N MET A 1 -10.82 24.87 -54.39
CA MET A 1 -11.31 25.43 -53.12
C MET A 1 -12.11 24.46 -52.27
N LYS A 2 -13.10 23.69 -52.81
CA LYS A 2 -13.89 22.71 -52.01
C LYS A 2 -13.06 21.60 -51.37
N LYS A 3 -11.99 21.09 -52.01
CA LYS A 3 -11.11 20.04 -51.49
C LYS A 3 -10.26 20.53 -50.30
N ILE A 4 -9.79 21.78 -50.32
CA ILE A 4 -9.00 22.38 -49.23
C ILE A 4 -9.88 22.61 -48.01
N LEU A 5 -11.16 23.00 -48.19
CA LEU A 5 -12.11 23.18 -47.10
C LEU A 5 -12.45 21.85 -46.40
N LEU A 6 -12.56 20.75 -47.17
CA LEU A 6 -12.83 19.42 -46.62
C LEU A 6 -11.64 18.92 -45.78
N THR A 7 -10.42 19.17 -46.22
CA THR A 7 -9.20 18.79 -45.48
C THR A 7 -9.04 19.56 -44.18
N LEU A 8 -9.37 20.86 -44.17
CA LEU A 8 -9.36 21.72 -42.98
C LEU A 8 -10.44 21.28 -41.96
N ILE A 9 -11.63 20.87 -42.41
CA ILE A 9 -12.68 20.35 -41.55
C ILE A 9 -12.25 19.00 -40.93
N PHE A 10 -11.61 18.13 -41.70
CA PHE A 10 -11.12 16.83 -41.19
C PHE A 10 -9.97 16.99 -40.21
N CYS A 11 -9.03 17.92 -40.39
CA CYS A 11 -8.00 18.26 -39.41
C CYS A 11 -8.57 18.87 -38.12
N GLY A 12 -9.65 19.70 -38.23
CA GLY A 12 -10.30 20.28 -37.07
C GLY A 12 -11.01 19.26 -36.16
N LEU A 13 -11.52 18.16 -36.73
CA LEU A 13 -12.21 17.09 -35.99
C LEU A 13 -11.25 16.18 -35.21
N THR A 14 -9.97 16.14 -35.60
CA THR A 14 -8.98 15.30 -34.89
C THR A 14 -8.43 15.97 -33.62
N LEU A 15 -8.63 17.28 -33.44
CA LEU A 15 -8.11 18.04 -32.29
C LEU A 15 -9.02 17.93 -31.03
N THR A 16 -10.21 17.34 -31.14
CA THR A 16 -11.13 17.22 -30.01
C THR A 16 -11.07 15.86 -29.29
N ALA A 17 -10.16 14.96 -29.63
CA ALA A 17 -9.90 13.76 -28.85
C ALA A 17 -9.26 14.16 -27.52
N LYS A 18 -10.06 14.60 -26.55
CA LYS A 18 -9.65 14.65 -25.15
C LYS A 18 -9.29 13.23 -24.75
N SER A 19 -8.01 12.91 -24.76
CA SER A 19 -7.52 11.72 -24.09
C SER A 19 -8.01 11.80 -22.66
N GLN A 20 -8.93 10.92 -22.27
CA GLN A 20 -9.33 10.80 -20.87
C GLN A 20 -8.08 10.35 -20.11
N THR A 21 -7.45 11.30 -19.42
CA THR A 21 -6.30 10.99 -18.58
C THR A 21 -6.79 10.16 -17.41
N ALA A 22 -6.37 8.91 -17.34
CA ALA A 22 -6.71 8.03 -16.23
C ALA A 22 -6.22 8.66 -14.93
N SER A 23 -7.07 8.64 -13.91
CA SER A 23 -6.77 9.22 -12.62
C SER A 23 -7.08 8.24 -11.50
N VAL A 24 -6.31 8.32 -10.42
CA VAL A 24 -6.70 7.76 -9.13
C VAL A 24 -7.99 8.42 -8.64
N GLU A 25 -8.74 7.72 -7.81
CA GLU A 25 -9.95 8.24 -7.16
C GLU A 25 -9.59 9.37 -6.18
N GLU A 26 -10.49 10.33 -6.00
CA GLU A 26 -10.26 11.48 -5.10
C GLU A 26 -10.01 11.02 -3.66
N SER A 27 -10.78 10.04 -3.19
CA SER A 27 -10.57 9.40 -1.91
C SER A 27 -11.14 7.98 -1.92
N THR A 28 -10.44 7.04 -1.29
CA THR A 28 -10.93 5.68 -1.06
C THR A 28 -10.71 5.29 0.39
N TYR A 29 -11.70 4.62 0.97
CA TYR A 29 -11.63 4.09 2.33
C TYR A 29 -11.80 2.58 2.29
N GLY A 30 -11.17 1.89 3.22
CA GLY A 30 -11.34 0.45 3.31
C GLY A 30 -10.68 -0.16 4.52
N ILE A 31 -11.01 -1.43 4.71
CA ILE A 31 -10.36 -2.31 5.69
C ILE A 31 -9.71 -3.43 4.91
N GLN A 32 -8.50 -3.77 5.27
CA GLN A 32 -7.76 -4.89 4.68
C GLN A 32 -7.31 -5.85 5.77
N THR A 33 -7.30 -7.13 5.43
CA THR A 33 -6.68 -8.18 6.23
C THR A 33 -5.72 -8.99 5.37
N GLY A 34 -4.78 -9.65 6.01
CA GLY A 34 -3.82 -10.52 5.35
C GLY A 34 -3.19 -11.47 6.35
N VAL A 35 -2.20 -12.24 5.90
CA VAL A 35 -1.49 -13.20 6.77
C VAL A 35 -0.82 -12.51 7.96
N LEU A 36 -0.43 -11.25 7.79
CA LEU A 36 0.38 -10.49 8.74
C LEU A 36 -0.40 -9.33 9.41
N GLY A 37 -1.73 -9.36 9.47
CA GLY A 37 -2.47 -8.38 10.23
C GLY A 37 -3.81 -7.92 9.67
N ILE A 38 -4.29 -6.80 10.23
CA ILE A 38 -5.53 -6.13 9.84
C ILE A 38 -5.33 -4.61 9.89
N TRP A 39 -5.84 -3.89 8.88
CA TRP A 39 -5.60 -2.45 8.71
C TRP A 39 -6.82 -1.73 8.18
N ALA A 40 -7.12 -0.58 8.73
CA ALA A 40 -7.99 0.41 8.12
C ALA A 40 -7.14 1.44 7.35
N HIS A 41 -7.62 1.90 6.20
CA HIS A 41 -6.89 2.85 5.40
C HIS A 41 -7.79 3.90 4.75
N ASN A 42 -7.22 5.06 4.53
CA ASN A 42 -7.66 6.06 3.59
C ASN A 42 -6.57 6.28 2.53
N GLU A 43 -6.98 6.45 1.30
CA GLU A 43 -6.09 6.80 0.20
C GLU A 43 -6.66 8.02 -0.52
N THR A 44 -5.95 9.14 -0.48
CA THR A 44 -6.37 10.44 -1.01
C THR A 44 -5.50 10.82 -2.20
N LYS A 45 -6.12 11.32 -3.25
CA LYS A 45 -5.44 11.78 -4.46
C LYS A 45 -4.54 12.96 -4.20
N LEU A 46 -3.30 12.91 -4.67
CA LEU A 46 -2.37 14.03 -4.75
C LEU A 46 -2.22 14.54 -6.20
N SER A 47 -2.29 13.63 -7.17
CA SER A 47 -2.29 13.94 -8.60
C SER A 47 -2.99 12.82 -9.38
N ASN A 48 -3.09 12.94 -10.70
CA ASN A 48 -3.76 11.92 -11.51
C ASN A 48 -3.19 10.51 -11.35
N GLN A 49 -1.93 10.37 -11.01
CA GLN A 49 -1.28 9.06 -10.85
C GLN A 49 -0.72 8.82 -9.45
N ILE A 50 -0.81 9.80 -8.55
CA ILE A 50 -0.24 9.72 -7.21
C ILE A 50 -1.35 9.87 -6.18
N ALA A 51 -1.41 8.94 -5.24
CA ALA A 51 -2.25 9.00 -4.06
C ALA A 51 -1.40 8.88 -2.80
N LEU A 52 -1.84 9.51 -1.72
CA LEU A 52 -1.28 9.33 -0.39
C LEU A 52 -2.18 8.37 0.38
N ARG A 53 -1.63 7.25 0.80
CA ARG A 53 -2.31 6.30 1.67
C ARG A 53 -1.84 6.48 3.11
N VAL A 54 -2.80 6.65 4.00
CA VAL A 54 -2.63 6.59 5.45
C VAL A 54 -3.29 5.32 5.95
N GLU A 55 -2.60 4.58 6.79
CA GLU A 55 -3.08 3.29 7.30
C GLU A 55 -2.81 3.20 8.80
N ILE A 56 -3.78 2.66 9.53
CA ILE A 56 -3.65 2.31 10.94
C ILE A 56 -4.15 0.87 11.12
N GLY A 57 -3.45 0.10 11.94
CA GLY A 57 -3.84 -1.29 12.16
C GLY A 57 -2.94 -2.03 13.10
N MET A 58 -2.97 -3.35 12.98
CA MET A 58 -2.17 -4.28 13.75
C MET A 58 -1.38 -5.17 12.80
N ASP A 59 -0.05 -5.19 12.95
CA ASP A 59 0.80 -6.16 12.28
C ASP A 59 0.97 -7.38 13.14
N ALA A 60 0.90 -8.56 12.51
CA ALA A 60 1.10 -9.85 13.16
C ALA A 60 2.48 -10.42 12.83
N GLY A 61 3.19 -10.86 13.83
CA GLY A 61 4.39 -11.66 13.71
C GLY A 61 4.15 -13.08 14.27
N PHE A 62 4.71 -14.07 13.60
CA PHE A 62 4.65 -15.47 14.03
C PHE A 62 6.06 -16.01 14.22
N ARG A 63 6.25 -16.72 15.31
CA ARG A 63 7.49 -17.44 15.61
C ARG A 63 7.16 -18.86 16.01
N GLY A 64 7.62 -19.82 15.23
CA GLY A 64 7.38 -21.25 15.48
C GLY A 64 8.44 -22.09 14.78
N GLY A 65 8.37 -23.40 14.99
CA GLY A 65 9.27 -24.38 14.38
C GLY A 65 9.71 -25.44 15.36
N SER A 66 10.42 -26.46 14.90
CA SER A 66 10.85 -27.64 15.69
C SER A 66 11.70 -27.31 16.93
N PHE A 67 12.28 -26.11 16.99
CA PHE A 67 13.10 -25.62 18.08
C PHE A 67 12.31 -24.86 19.18
N TYR A 68 11.00 -24.60 18.94
CA TYR A 68 10.16 -23.86 19.88
C TYR A 68 9.04 -24.78 20.40
N PRO A 69 8.87 -24.91 21.71
CA PRO A 69 7.87 -25.79 22.29
C PRO A 69 6.42 -25.39 22.04
N LYS A 70 6.17 -24.15 21.63
CA LYS A 70 4.84 -23.63 21.28
C LYS A 70 4.95 -22.60 20.14
N ASN A 71 3.97 -22.60 19.25
CA ASN A 71 3.81 -21.53 18.28
C ASN A 71 3.48 -20.22 19.02
N ARG A 72 4.22 -19.18 18.70
CA ARG A 72 4.08 -17.84 19.29
C ARG A 72 3.53 -16.89 18.28
N TYR A 73 2.60 -16.05 18.69
CA TYR A 73 2.14 -14.94 17.88
C TYR A 73 2.27 -13.63 18.65
N LEU A 74 2.44 -12.59 17.92
CA LEU A 74 2.59 -11.23 18.40
C LEU A 74 1.81 -10.32 17.45
N MET A 75 1.01 -9.40 17.98
CA MET A 75 0.39 -8.32 17.21
C MET A 75 0.75 -6.99 17.83
N THR A 76 1.24 -6.08 17.00
CA THR A 76 1.65 -4.73 17.41
C THR A 76 0.90 -3.68 16.63
N PRO A 77 0.54 -2.55 17.23
CA PRO A 77 -0.03 -1.42 16.52
C PRO A 77 0.95 -0.89 15.47
N VAL A 78 0.40 -0.41 14.37
CA VAL A 78 1.19 0.19 13.30
C VAL A 78 0.45 1.36 12.67
N ILE A 79 1.20 2.41 12.36
CA ILE A 79 0.76 3.56 11.56
C ILE A 79 1.65 3.60 10.32
N ARG A 80 1.04 3.72 9.12
CA ARG A 80 1.77 3.79 7.85
C ARG A 80 1.39 5.00 7.04
N LEU A 81 2.39 5.49 6.33
CA LEU A 81 2.27 6.54 5.33
C LEU A 81 2.90 6.04 4.04
N GLU A 82 2.14 6.04 2.95
CA GLU A 82 2.55 5.49 1.67
C GLU A 82 2.16 6.44 0.52
N PRO A 83 3.04 7.31 0.02
CA PRO A 83 2.85 7.92 -1.28
C PRO A 83 2.94 6.84 -2.35
N ARG A 84 1.84 6.60 -3.09
CA ARG A 84 1.69 5.54 -4.10
C ARG A 84 1.63 6.13 -5.49
N TRP A 85 2.56 5.77 -6.34
CA TRP A 85 2.54 6.11 -7.76
C TRP A 85 1.97 4.96 -8.59
N TYR A 86 0.77 5.15 -9.11
CA TYR A 86 0.07 4.21 -10.00
C TYR A 86 0.49 4.42 -11.45
N TYR A 87 1.65 3.93 -11.83
CA TYR A 87 2.31 4.23 -13.11
C TYR A 87 1.63 3.66 -14.35
N ASN A 88 0.69 2.72 -14.21
CA ASN A 88 0.09 2.01 -15.34
C ASN A 88 -1.39 2.29 -15.59
N LEU A 89 -2.01 3.30 -14.94
CA LEU A 89 -3.44 3.60 -15.08
C LEU A 89 -3.80 3.92 -16.54
N ASN A 90 -3.07 4.80 -17.22
CA ASN A 90 -3.31 5.14 -18.62
C ASN A 90 -3.26 3.90 -19.53
N LYS A 91 -2.27 3.03 -19.35
CA LYS A 91 -2.15 1.77 -20.09
C LYS A 91 -3.31 0.81 -19.80
N ARG A 92 -3.89 0.85 -18.60
CA ARG A 92 -5.06 0.04 -18.25
C ARG A 92 -6.31 0.55 -18.97
N VAL A 93 -6.56 1.85 -18.92
CA VAL A 93 -7.69 2.49 -19.61
C VAL A 93 -7.60 2.26 -21.12
N SER A 94 -6.45 2.46 -21.75
CA SER A 94 -6.28 2.22 -23.20
C SER A 94 -6.53 0.76 -23.61
N LYS A 95 -6.50 -0.18 -22.64
CA LYS A 95 -6.83 -1.61 -22.84
C LYS A 95 -8.19 -1.98 -22.26
N SER A 96 -9.07 -1.02 -22.00
CA SER A 96 -10.40 -1.22 -21.42
C SER A 96 -10.38 -2.02 -20.10
N ARG A 97 -9.28 -1.90 -19.31
CA ARG A 97 -9.14 -2.55 -18.01
C ARG A 97 -9.63 -1.63 -16.91
N ASN A 98 -10.32 -2.22 -15.93
CA ASN A 98 -10.84 -1.51 -14.78
C ASN A 98 -9.72 -0.81 -13.96
N ILE A 99 -9.95 0.46 -13.58
CA ILE A 99 -9.11 1.26 -12.68
C ILE A 99 -9.85 1.68 -11.39
N ILE A 100 -11.11 1.26 -11.21
CA ILE A 100 -11.91 1.57 -10.02
C ILE A 100 -11.15 1.14 -8.76
N GLY A 101 -11.27 1.93 -7.69
CA GLY A 101 -10.57 1.70 -6.43
C GLY A 101 -9.05 1.72 -6.57
N ASN A 102 -8.53 2.53 -7.50
CA ASN A 102 -7.11 2.60 -7.82
C ASN A 102 -6.52 1.26 -8.28
N SER A 103 -7.32 0.46 -9.04
CA SER A 103 -6.83 -0.80 -9.62
C SER A 103 -5.70 -0.56 -10.58
N GLY A 104 -4.47 -0.77 -10.13
CA GLY A 104 -3.25 -0.51 -10.87
C GLY A 104 -2.05 -1.26 -10.29
N ASN A 105 -0.92 -1.11 -10.96
CA ASN A 105 0.38 -1.43 -10.36
C ASN A 105 0.95 -0.12 -9.81
N PHE A 106 1.60 -0.20 -8.67
CA PHE A 106 2.14 0.98 -8.00
C PHE A 106 3.56 0.77 -7.50
N LEU A 107 4.26 1.89 -7.35
CA LEU A 107 5.47 2.01 -6.56
C LEU A 107 5.14 2.88 -5.36
N THR A 108 5.67 2.55 -4.22
CA THR A 108 5.51 3.32 -2.98
C THR A 108 6.78 3.34 -2.16
N LEU A 109 6.93 4.37 -1.35
CA LEU A 109 7.87 4.41 -0.24
C LEU A 109 7.06 4.18 1.04
N GLN A 110 6.93 2.92 1.46
CA GLN A 110 6.21 2.58 2.67
C GLN A 110 7.00 3.01 3.89
N THR A 111 6.49 3.99 4.62
CA THR A 111 7.01 4.43 5.92
C THR A 111 6.09 3.93 7.01
N SER A 112 6.61 3.13 7.94
CA SER A 112 5.84 2.56 9.05
C SER A 112 6.44 2.95 10.37
N TYR A 113 5.57 3.29 11.33
CA TYR A 113 5.90 3.49 12.73
C TYR A 113 5.15 2.47 13.57
N TYR A 114 5.85 1.79 14.44
CA TYR A 114 5.33 0.79 15.37
C TYR A 114 5.51 1.32 16.79
N PRO A 115 4.48 1.95 17.37
CA PRO A 115 4.54 2.43 18.74
C PRO A 115 4.49 1.28 19.75
N ASN A 116 5.19 1.43 20.87
CA ASN A 116 5.16 0.48 21.98
C ASN A 116 3.95 0.66 22.91
N TRP A 117 2.80 1.07 22.38
CA TRP A 117 1.61 1.36 23.20
C TRP A 117 1.08 0.14 23.92
N PHE A 118 1.02 -0.99 23.22
CA PHE A 118 0.60 -2.28 23.71
C PHE A 118 0.99 -3.39 22.72
N VAL A 119 0.95 -4.61 23.21
CA VAL A 119 1.18 -5.81 22.41
C VAL A 119 0.13 -6.86 22.78
N ILE A 120 -0.40 -7.54 21.77
CA ILE A 120 -1.25 -8.71 21.93
C ILE A 120 -0.39 -9.94 21.61
N SER A 121 -0.18 -10.80 22.58
CA SER A 121 0.65 -11.99 22.42
C SER A 121 0.10 -13.14 23.27
N ASN A 122 0.40 -14.37 22.88
CA ASN A 122 0.23 -15.56 23.70
C ASN A 122 1.45 -15.88 24.57
N TYR A 123 2.31 -14.90 24.77
CA TYR A 123 3.53 -15.01 25.55
C TYR A 123 3.55 -13.91 26.62
N ASP A 124 3.86 -14.29 27.86
CA ASP A 124 3.89 -13.37 28.99
C ASP A 124 5.15 -12.49 28.97
N ASN A 125 5.03 -11.25 29.45
CA ASN A 125 6.13 -10.31 29.65
C ASN A 125 6.90 -9.96 28.39
N ILE A 126 6.21 -9.72 27.24
CA ILE A 126 6.83 -9.18 26.04
C ILE A 126 6.72 -7.68 26.05
N GLU A 127 7.85 -7.01 25.95
CA GLU A 127 7.97 -5.61 25.63
C GLU A 127 8.42 -5.45 24.16
N VAL A 128 7.83 -4.50 23.46
CA VAL A 128 8.17 -4.19 22.07
C VAL A 128 8.69 -2.77 22.03
N ALA A 129 9.90 -2.59 21.56
CA ALA A 129 10.47 -1.25 21.36
C ALA A 129 9.77 -0.51 20.20
N ASP A 130 9.71 0.81 20.30
CA ASP A 130 9.33 1.65 19.18
C ASP A 130 10.21 1.34 17.95
N GLN A 131 9.60 1.34 16.75
CA GLN A 131 10.34 1.05 15.53
C GLN A 131 9.86 1.95 14.40
N VAL A 132 10.78 2.32 13.51
CA VAL A 132 10.48 3.01 12.25
C VAL A 132 11.07 2.19 11.10
N SER A 133 10.31 2.02 10.03
CA SER A 133 10.84 1.41 8.80
C SER A 133 10.51 2.23 7.57
N ILE A 134 11.42 2.18 6.59
CA ILE A 134 11.26 2.81 5.28
C ILE A 134 11.57 1.74 4.24
N ILE A 135 10.57 1.37 3.44
CA ILE A 135 10.67 0.23 2.52
C ILE A 135 10.10 0.62 1.14
N PRO A 136 10.97 0.92 0.16
CA PRO A 136 10.56 0.95 -1.24
C PRO A 136 9.85 -0.35 -1.61
N THR A 137 8.63 -0.24 -2.13
CA THR A 137 7.78 -1.40 -2.41
C THR A 137 7.14 -1.25 -3.80
N TRP A 138 7.19 -2.31 -4.58
CA TRP A 138 6.37 -2.49 -5.77
C TRP A 138 5.16 -3.33 -5.44
N GLY A 139 3.99 -2.93 -5.96
CA GLY A 139 2.76 -3.65 -5.68
C GLY A 139 1.75 -3.64 -6.82
N ILE A 140 0.77 -4.51 -6.65
CA ILE A 140 -0.38 -4.68 -7.53
C ILE A 140 -1.64 -4.59 -6.69
N ARG A 141 -2.57 -3.71 -7.09
CA ARG A 141 -3.92 -3.64 -6.53
C ARG A 141 -4.96 -3.96 -7.59
N ARG A 142 -5.96 -4.77 -7.25
CA ARG A 142 -7.08 -5.12 -8.13
C ARG A 142 -8.37 -5.19 -7.35
N ASN A 143 -9.46 -4.81 -8.02
CA ASN A 143 -10.81 -4.99 -7.50
C ASN A 143 -11.38 -6.33 -7.92
N ILE A 144 -12.17 -6.91 -7.03
CA ILE A 144 -13.03 -8.07 -7.24
C ILE A 144 -14.47 -7.60 -7.00
N GLY A 145 -15.24 -7.49 -8.07
CA GLY A 145 -16.57 -6.87 -7.98
C GLY A 145 -16.48 -5.38 -7.60
N ASN A 146 -17.46 -4.90 -6.84
CA ASN A 146 -17.60 -3.48 -6.53
C ASN A 146 -16.85 -3.06 -5.25
N HIS A 147 -16.71 -3.94 -4.28
CA HIS A 147 -16.22 -3.59 -2.95
C HIS A 147 -14.95 -4.32 -2.54
N PHE A 148 -14.71 -5.53 -3.04
CA PHE A 148 -13.54 -6.28 -2.64
C PHE A 148 -12.30 -5.89 -3.44
N THR A 149 -11.18 -5.89 -2.76
CA THR A 149 -9.86 -5.62 -3.36
C THR A 149 -8.87 -6.68 -2.92
N TYR A 150 -7.91 -6.98 -3.76
CA TYR A 150 -6.70 -7.65 -3.31
C TYR A 150 -5.47 -6.84 -3.67
N GLU A 151 -4.48 -6.93 -2.81
CA GLU A 151 -3.16 -6.36 -3.03
C GLU A 151 -2.08 -7.41 -2.80
N THR A 152 -1.07 -7.37 -3.65
CA THR A 152 0.18 -8.09 -3.43
C THR A 152 1.34 -7.14 -3.68
N GLY A 153 2.42 -7.31 -2.92
CA GLY A 153 3.58 -6.43 -3.05
C GLY A 153 4.84 -7.05 -2.47
N ILE A 154 5.97 -6.55 -2.96
CA ILE A 154 7.30 -6.91 -2.50
C ILE A 154 8.16 -5.65 -2.39
N GLY A 155 8.91 -5.58 -1.31
CA GLY A 155 9.84 -4.48 -1.05
C GLY A 155 11.00 -4.90 -0.16
N ILE A 156 12.07 -4.15 -0.23
CA ILE A 156 13.23 -4.28 0.66
C ILE A 156 13.66 -2.89 1.09
N GLY A 157 14.00 -2.74 2.36
CA GLY A 157 14.36 -1.46 2.93
C GLY A 157 15.05 -1.62 4.27
N TYR A 158 14.84 -0.64 5.13
CA TYR A 158 15.52 -0.54 6.40
C TYR A 158 14.54 -0.31 7.54
N ARG A 159 14.82 -0.94 8.68
CA ARG A 159 14.11 -0.75 9.95
C ARG A 159 15.10 -0.33 11.01
N TYR A 160 14.70 0.66 11.79
CA TYR A 160 15.42 1.12 12.97
C TYR A 160 14.59 0.89 14.21
N ILE A 161 15.17 0.19 15.19
CA ILE A 161 14.55 -0.22 16.44
C ILE A 161 15.16 0.61 17.57
N PHE A 162 14.32 1.33 18.30
CA PHE A 162 14.72 2.14 19.44
C PHE A 162 14.86 1.27 20.70
N ALA A 163 15.70 0.25 20.65
CA ALA A 163 15.81 -0.78 21.68
C ALA A 163 16.25 -0.24 23.07
N LYS A 164 16.93 0.92 23.10
CA LYS A 164 17.25 1.60 24.36
C LYS A 164 16.02 2.02 25.18
N SER A 165 14.87 2.19 24.54
CA SER A 165 13.63 2.55 25.23
C SER A 165 13.05 1.41 26.09
N VAL A 166 13.53 0.20 25.89
CA VAL A 166 13.13 -1.03 26.62
C VAL A 166 14.36 -1.71 27.25
N GLU A 167 15.26 -0.91 27.79
CA GLU A 167 16.42 -1.32 28.61
C GLU A 167 17.56 -2.09 27.90
N TYR A 168 17.58 -2.12 26.56
CA TYR A 168 18.72 -2.66 25.83
C TYR A 168 19.90 -1.67 25.78
N LEU A 169 21.11 -2.20 25.62
CA LEU A 169 22.34 -1.40 25.60
C LEU A 169 22.46 -0.46 24.38
N ALA A 170 21.91 -0.86 23.24
CA ALA A 170 22.02 -0.11 21.99
C ALA A 170 20.74 -0.21 21.16
N ASN A 171 20.48 0.84 20.35
CA ASN A 171 19.48 0.77 19.28
C ASN A 171 20.01 -0.10 18.15
N GLU A 172 19.11 -0.71 17.40
CA GLU A 172 19.45 -1.66 16.34
C GLU A 172 18.89 -1.21 15.00
N GLY A 173 19.64 -1.51 13.95
CA GLY A 173 19.21 -1.29 12.58
C GLY A 173 19.30 -2.58 11.78
N GLU A 174 18.29 -2.88 11.00
CA GLU A 174 18.23 -4.13 10.24
C GLU A 174 17.62 -3.94 8.86
N VAL A 175 17.91 -4.87 7.96
CA VAL A 175 17.25 -4.97 6.67
C VAL A 175 15.80 -5.44 6.89
N ALA A 176 14.85 -4.72 6.33
CA ALA A 176 13.44 -5.04 6.42
C ALA A 176 12.88 -5.48 5.04
N LEU A 177 12.11 -6.55 5.05
CA LEU A 177 11.39 -7.04 3.89
C LEU A 177 9.91 -6.72 4.02
N ASN A 178 9.29 -6.30 2.92
CA ASN A 178 7.84 -6.18 2.81
C ASN A 178 7.33 -7.21 1.80
N LEU A 179 6.62 -8.20 2.31
CA LEU A 179 5.85 -9.16 1.52
C LEU A 179 4.41 -9.03 1.97
N HIS A 180 3.54 -8.46 1.14
CA HIS A 180 2.15 -8.39 1.54
C HIS A 180 1.22 -9.09 0.54
N LEU A 181 0.33 -9.88 1.10
CA LEU A 181 -0.84 -10.46 0.45
C LEU A 181 -2.04 -10.02 1.29
N ARG A 182 -2.90 -9.20 0.71
CA ARG A 182 -4.01 -8.57 1.42
C ARG A 182 -5.30 -8.73 0.63
N ILE A 183 -6.39 -8.95 1.34
CA ILE A 183 -7.76 -8.86 0.84
C ILE A 183 -8.44 -7.74 1.63
N GLY A 184 -9.23 -6.92 0.96
CA GLY A 184 -9.89 -5.79 1.60
C GLY A 184 -11.30 -5.58 1.12
N TYR A 185 -12.04 -4.84 1.95
CA TYR A 185 -13.33 -4.30 1.62
C TYR A 185 -13.22 -2.78 1.50
N ARG A 186 -13.71 -2.24 0.39
CA ARG A 186 -13.75 -0.80 0.09
C ARG A 186 -15.18 -0.29 0.26
N PHE A 187 -15.31 0.79 0.98
CA PHE A 187 -16.59 1.48 1.22
C PHE A 187 -16.96 2.41 0.08
#